data_61538d7f87e6d402c3a43605fb48724b
#
_entry.id   61538d7f87e6d402c3a43605fb48724b
#
_cell.length_a   1.000
_cell.length_b   1.000
_cell.length_c   1.000
_cell.angle_alpha   90.00
_cell.angle_beta   90.00
_cell.angle_gamma   90.00
#
_symmetry.space_group_name_H-M   'P 1'
#
loop_
_entity.id
_entity.type
_entity.pdbx_description
1 polymer ?
#
loop_
_entity_poly.entity_id
_entity_poly.type
_entity_poly.pdbx_seq_one_letter_code
_entity_poly.pdbx_strand_id
1 'polypeptide(L)'
;MYRLAFLVSLSATARLGVSALATHSYTLQTLKYVALISIALGWACEIMVGRLVGAGRLREADRMVRKAVRNGLLASGALVIFAALVAPWWMQIFTRDVVIIETAQTLLWLSVMLELGRVFNLVLVGALRATGDVHFPVLAGSASIVLFLGVGSYLLGRSFGLPGIWMAYVLDECVRGALMWWRWRRQAWLPYAKLILRRMRKSQSSHTPATQT
;
A
#
# COMPACT_ATOMS: atom_id res chain seq x y z
N MET A 1 12.94 -6.88 -5.93
CA MET A 1 13.18 -6.34 -4.58
C MET A 1 12.16 -6.86 -3.57
N TYR A 2 10.85 -6.61 -3.72
CA TYR A 2 9.82 -7.04 -2.75
C TYR A 2 9.88 -8.54 -2.42
N ARG A 3 9.98 -9.42 -3.42
CA ARG A 3 10.05 -10.88 -3.20
C ARG A 3 11.25 -11.31 -2.36
N LEU A 4 12.41 -10.69 -2.56
CA LEU A 4 13.61 -10.99 -1.77
C LEU A 4 13.47 -10.54 -0.32
N ALA A 5 12.98 -9.31 -0.09
CA ALA A 5 12.72 -8.81 1.27
C ALA A 5 11.66 -9.65 2.00
N PHE A 6 10.62 -10.09 1.28
CA PHE A 6 9.62 -11.01 1.81
C PHE A 6 10.22 -12.37 2.20
N LEU A 7 11.13 -12.94 1.38
CA LEU A 7 11.84 -14.18 1.72
C LEU A 7 12.73 -14.01 2.97
N VAL A 8 13.40 -12.88 3.13
CA VAL A 8 14.16 -12.56 4.34
C VAL A 8 13.24 -12.53 5.56
N SER A 9 12.11 -11.85 5.49
CA SER A 9 11.11 -11.81 6.56
C SER A 9 10.54 -13.20 6.88
N LEU A 10 10.24 -13.99 5.86
CA LEU A 10 9.75 -15.37 6.03
C LEU A 10 10.80 -16.26 6.67
N SER A 11 12.08 -16.14 6.29
CA SER A 11 13.18 -16.89 6.90
C SER A 11 13.41 -16.49 8.36
N ALA A 12 13.26 -15.19 8.68
CA ALA A 12 13.30 -14.70 10.05
C ALA A 12 12.15 -15.30 10.89
N THR A 13 10.95 -15.38 10.33
CA THR A 13 9.79 -16.01 10.98
C THR A 13 9.99 -17.50 11.19
N ALA A 14 10.54 -18.21 10.20
CA ALA A 14 10.79 -19.65 10.30
C ALA A 14 11.77 -20.01 11.42
N ARG A 15 12.73 -19.14 11.75
CA ARG A 15 13.67 -19.31 12.87
C ARG A 15 12.99 -19.24 14.24
N LEU A 16 11.80 -18.64 14.33
CA LEU A 16 11.01 -18.55 15.56
C LEU A 16 10.18 -19.82 15.84
N GLY A 17 10.22 -20.80 14.93
CA GLY A 17 9.56 -22.09 15.07
C GLY A 17 8.24 -22.20 14.28
N VAL A 18 7.70 -23.42 14.30
CA VAL A 18 6.53 -23.81 13.48
C VAL A 18 5.27 -23.03 13.89
N SER A 19 5.06 -22.81 15.19
CA SER A 19 3.90 -22.05 15.71
C SER A 19 3.92 -20.60 15.21
N ALA A 20 5.09 -19.94 15.25
CA ALA A 20 5.24 -18.59 14.73
C ALA A 20 4.97 -18.50 13.21
N LEU A 21 5.46 -19.49 12.46
CA LEU A 21 5.23 -19.57 11.01
C LEU A 21 3.75 -19.80 10.68
N ALA A 22 3.05 -20.65 11.43
CA ALA A 22 1.62 -20.90 11.30
C ALA A 22 0.82 -19.61 11.59
N THR A 23 1.09 -18.95 12.72
CA THR A 23 0.46 -17.69 13.12
C THR A 23 0.65 -16.61 12.05
N HIS A 24 1.90 -16.44 11.57
CA HIS A 24 2.22 -15.51 10.48
C HIS A 24 1.40 -15.79 9.22
N SER A 25 1.31 -17.06 8.81
CA SER A 25 0.60 -17.47 7.61
C SER A 25 -0.90 -17.23 7.71
N TYR A 26 -1.53 -17.58 8.83
CA TYR A 26 -2.97 -17.36 9.06
C TYR A 26 -3.32 -15.87 9.10
N THR A 27 -2.51 -15.07 9.79
CA THR A 27 -2.69 -13.62 9.87
C THR A 27 -2.50 -12.97 8.50
N LEU A 28 -1.48 -13.34 7.74
CA LEU A 28 -1.29 -12.84 6.37
C LEU A 28 -2.45 -13.21 5.45
N GLN A 29 -3.00 -14.41 5.58
CA GLN A 29 -4.15 -14.83 4.77
C GLN A 29 -5.37 -13.94 5.05
N THR A 30 -5.64 -13.65 6.33
CA THR A 30 -6.72 -12.72 6.72
C THR A 30 -6.48 -11.33 6.14
N LEU A 31 -5.25 -10.80 6.25
CA LEU A 31 -4.91 -9.47 5.72
C LEU A 31 -4.97 -9.36 4.20
N LYS A 32 -4.77 -10.45 3.47
CA LYS A 32 -4.93 -10.43 2.00
C LYS A 32 -6.36 -10.03 1.60
N TYR A 33 -7.38 -10.50 2.31
CA TYR A 33 -8.77 -10.13 2.02
C TYR A 33 -9.04 -8.66 2.37
N VAL A 34 -8.52 -8.16 3.50
CA VAL A 34 -8.62 -6.75 3.85
C VAL A 34 -7.92 -5.86 2.80
N ALA A 35 -6.74 -6.26 2.37
CA ALA A 35 -5.94 -5.52 1.39
C ALA A 35 -6.61 -5.39 0.01
N LEU A 36 -7.56 -6.26 -0.35
CA LEU A 36 -8.28 -6.16 -1.62
C LEU A 36 -8.97 -4.81 -1.79
N ILE A 37 -9.49 -4.21 -0.72
CA ILE A 37 -10.12 -2.88 -0.76
C ILE A 37 -9.07 -1.84 -1.14
N SER A 38 -7.94 -1.81 -0.47
CA SER A 38 -6.85 -0.85 -0.72
C SER A 38 -6.28 -1.00 -2.13
N ILE A 39 -6.13 -2.24 -2.62
CA ILE A 39 -5.66 -2.55 -3.97
C ILE A 39 -6.66 -2.05 -5.02
N ALA A 40 -7.95 -2.38 -4.86
CA ALA A 40 -9.00 -1.97 -5.78
C ALA A 40 -9.12 -0.44 -5.87
N LEU A 41 -9.06 0.24 -4.72
CA LEU A 41 -9.07 1.70 -4.66
C LEU A 41 -7.83 2.30 -5.33
N GLY A 42 -6.66 1.70 -5.16
CA GLY A 42 -5.43 2.14 -5.82
C GLY A 42 -5.54 2.08 -7.35
N TRP A 43 -6.04 0.98 -7.90
CA TRP A 43 -6.26 0.83 -9.35
C TRP A 43 -7.35 1.75 -9.88
N ALA A 44 -8.49 1.84 -9.18
CA ALA A 44 -9.55 2.77 -9.55
C ALA A 44 -9.06 4.23 -9.55
N CYS A 45 -8.27 4.61 -8.54
CA CYS A 45 -7.66 5.92 -8.44
C CYS A 45 -6.71 6.19 -9.61
N GLU A 46 -5.85 5.24 -9.97
CA GLU A 46 -4.92 5.34 -11.10
C GLU A 46 -5.66 5.62 -12.42
N ILE A 47 -6.71 4.84 -12.71
CA ILE A 47 -7.52 5.00 -13.92
C ILE A 47 -8.23 6.36 -13.96
N MET A 48 -8.88 6.73 -12.85
CA MET A 48 -9.65 7.99 -12.78
C MET A 48 -8.74 9.21 -12.84
N VAL A 49 -7.59 9.20 -12.15
CA VAL A 49 -6.59 10.28 -12.23
C VAL A 49 -6.06 10.40 -13.64
N GLY A 50 -5.73 9.30 -14.29
CA GLY A 50 -5.27 9.31 -15.69
C GLY A 50 -6.27 9.97 -16.63
N ARG A 51 -7.57 9.66 -16.49
CA ARG A 51 -8.64 10.30 -17.27
C ARG A 51 -8.77 11.81 -16.98
N LEU A 52 -8.74 12.21 -15.70
CA LEU A 52 -8.85 13.61 -15.30
C LEU A 52 -7.62 14.42 -15.74
N VAL A 53 -6.43 13.85 -15.67
CA VAL A 53 -5.20 14.45 -16.20
C VAL A 53 -5.31 14.60 -17.70
N GLY A 54 -5.73 13.57 -18.45
CA GLY A 54 -5.93 13.65 -19.90
C GLY A 54 -6.94 14.73 -20.31
N ALA A 55 -7.99 14.93 -19.52
CA ALA A 55 -9.00 15.98 -19.71
C ALA A 55 -8.52 17.38 -19.24
N GLY A 56 -7.32 17.52 -18.67
CA GLY A 56 -6.82 18.79 -18.14
C GLY A 56 -7.42 19.24 -16.81
N ARG A 57 -8.22 18.37 -16.14
CA ARG A 57 -8.99 18.67 -14.92
C ARG A 57 -8.17 18.39 -13.66
N LEU A 58 -6.98 18.99 -13.53
CA LEU A 58 -6.00 18.68 -12.47
C LEU A 58 -6.51 18.93 -11.05
N ARG A 59 -7.34 19.99 -10.84
CA ARG A 59 -7.95 20.27 -9.52
C ARG A 59 -8.92 19.18 -9.08
N GLU A 60 -9.62 18.59 -10.02
CA GLU A 60 -10.56 17.51 -9.75
C GLU A 60 -9.83 16.20 -9.46
N ALA A 61 -8.71 15.96 -10.15
CA ALA A 61 -7.82 14.85 -9.85
C ALA A 61 -7.33 14.91 -8.38
N ASP A 62 -6.88 16.08 -7.89
CA ASP A 62 -6.47 16.25 -6.50
C ASP A 62 -7.62 15.99 -5.52
N ARG A 63 -8.81 16.55 -5.77
CA ARG A 63 -9.99 16.30 -4.93
C ARG A 63 -10.38 14.83 -4.89
N MET A 64 -10.33 14.16 -6.05
CA MET A 64 -10.67 12.75 -6.16
C MET A 64 -9.70 11.88 -5.36
N VAL A 65 -8.38 12.11 -5.46
CA VAL A 65 -7.37 11.39 -4.70
C VAL A 65 -7.59 11.55 -3.19
N ARG A 66 -7.84 12.77 -2.71
CA ARG A 66 -8.13 13.00 -1.28
C ARG A 66 -9.38 12.27 -0.81
N LYS A 67 -10.45 12.22 -1.65
CA LYS A 67 -11.66 11.45 -1.36
C LYS A 67 -11.38 9.95 -1.35
N ALA A 68 -10.58 9.45 -2.30
CA ALA A 68 -10.21 8.05 -2.38
C ALA A 68 -9.40 7.60 -1.14
N VAL A 69 -8.43 8.41 -0.70
CA VAL A 69 -7.68 8.15 0.54
C VAL A 69 -8.63 8.12 1.75
N ARG A 70 -9.47 9.13 1.93
CA ARG A 70 -10.43 9.18 3.05
C ARG A 70 -11.36 7.98 3.06
N ASN A 71 -11.98 7.68 1.93
CA ASN A 71 -12.92 6.55 1.83
C ASN A 71 -12.21 5.21 2.01
N GLY A 72 -10.97 5.09 1.51
CA GLY A 72 -10.11 3.92 1.72
C GLY A 72 -9.78 3.72 3.19
N LEU A 73 -9.39 4.78 3.91
CA LEU A 73 -9.13 4.73 5.35
C LEU A 73 -10.36 4.26 6.15
N LEU A 74 -11.54 4.78 5.80
CA LEU A 74 -12.77 4.37 6.46
C LEU A 74 -13.13 2.92 6.15
N ALA A 75 -13.12 2.51 4.89
CA ALA A 75 -13.53 1.18 4.48
C ALA A 75 -12.53 0.10 4.95
N SER A 76 -11.22 0.27 4.64
CA SER A 76 -10.20 -0.69 5.04
C SER A 76 -9.97 -0.68 6.55
N GLY A 77 -10.02 0.51 7.19
CA GLY A 77 -9.91 0.65 8.63
C GLY A 77 -11.03 -0.07 9.37
N ALA A 78 -12.28 0.14 8.94
CA ALA A 78 -13.43 -0.57 9.53
C ALA A 78 -13.30 -2.09 9.36
N LEU A 79 -12.88 -2.55 8.17
CA LEU A 79 -12.73 -3.99 7.92
C LEU A 79 -11.60 -4.62 8.72
N VAL A 80 -10.43 -3.97 8.85
CA VAL A 80 -9.32 -4.51 9.63
C VAL A 80 -9.62 -4.50 11.13
N ILE A 81 -10.30 -3.47 11.64
CA ILE A 81 -10.76 -3.42 13.04
C ILE A 81 -11.77 -4.55 13.27
N PHE A 82 -12.74 -4.74 12.38
CA PHE A 82 -13.68 -5.85 12.46
C PHE A 82 -12.97 -7.21 12.46
N ALA A 83 -12.00 -7.41 11.57
CA ALA A 83 -11.19 -8.62 11.51
C ALA A 83 -10.41 -8.86 12.82
N ALA A 84 -9.84 -7.81 13.44
CA ALA A 84 -9.13 -7.90 14.71
C ALA A 84 -10.07 -8.24 15.89
N LEU A 85 -11.28 -7.69 15.89
CA LEU A 85 -12.29 -7.99 16.93
C LEU A 85 -12.82 -9.43 16.84
N VAL A 86 -13.04 -9.91 15.60
CA VAL A 86 -13.57 -11.26 15.35
C VAL A 86 -12.46 -12.33 15.36
N ALA A 87 -11.18 -11.92 15.42
CA ALA A 87 -10.03 -12.81 15.36
C ALA A 87 -10.11 -14.04 16.30
N PRO A 88 -10.50 -13.93 17.57
CA PRO A 88 -10.56 -15.08 18.46
C PRO A 88 -11.49 -16.21 17.97
N TRP A 89 -12.60 -15.84 17.33
CA TRP A 89 -13.55 -16.83 16.76
C TRP A 89 -13.11 -17.29 15.36
N TRP A 90 -12.67 -16.37 14.51
CA TRP A 90 -12.22 -16.65 13.16
C TRP A 90 -11.00 -17.57 13.12
N MET A 91 -10.02 -17.35 14.00
CA MET A 91 -8.81 -18.16 14.06
C MET A 91 -9.07 -19.60 14.51
N GLN A 92 -10.16 -19.86 15.25
CA GLN A 92 -10.57 -21.23 15.65
C GLN A 92 -10.94 -22.12 14.46
N ILE A 93 -11.22 -21.55 13.29
CA ILE A 93 -11.43 -22.30 12.05
C ILE A 93 -10.11 -22.95 11.57
N PHE A 94 -8.97 -22.30 11.86
CA PHE A 94 -7.65 -22.75 11.41
C PHE A 94 -6.91 -23.56 12.47
N THR A 95 -7.09 -23.23 13.75
CA THR A 95 -6.36 -23.88 14.86
C THR A 95 -7.13 -23.74 16.17
N ARG A 96 -6.88 -24.71 17.07
CA ARG A 96 -7.38 -24.67 18.47
C ARG A 96 -6.28 -24.28 19.47
N ASP A 97 -5.07 -24.03 19.00
CA ASP A 97 -3.96 -23.60 19.84
C ASP A 97 -4.17 -22.14 20.30
N VAL A 98 -4.37 -21.98 21.61
CA VAL A 98 -4.66 -20.69 22.24
C VAL A 98 -3.52 -19.71 22.03
N VAL A 99 -2.27 -20.16 22.08
CA VAL A 99 -1.09 -19.29 21.90
C VAL A 99 -1.05 -18.71 20.48
N ILE A 100 -1.40 -19.52 19.48
CA ILE A 100 -1.49 -19.08 18.09
C ILE A 100 -2.60 -18.04 17.93
N ILE A 101 -3.78 -18.27 18.54
CA ILE A 101 -4.93 -17.38 18.46
C ILE A 101 -4.62 -16.02 19.09
N GLU A 102 -4.08 -16.00 20.31
CA GLU A 102 -3.75 -14.75 21.02
C GLU A 102 -2.66 -13.94 20.29
N THR A 103 -1.64 -14.64 19.79
CA THR A 103 -0.58 -14.00 19.01
C THR A 103 -1.15 -13.43 17.71
N ALA A 104 -1.97 -14.18 16.99
CA ALA A 104 -2.61 -13.72 15.75
C ALA A 104 -3.51 -12.49 15.99
N GLN A 105 -4.24 -12.45 17.10
CA GLN A 105 -5.03 -11.29 17.49
C GLN A 105 -4.16 -10.06 17.72
N THR A 106 -3.03 -10.20 18.42
CA THR A 106 -2.05 -9.12 18.61
C THR A 106 -1.51 -8.61 17.27
N LEU A 107 -1.18 -9.53 16.35
CA LEU A 107 -0.72 -9.15 15.01
C LEU A 107 -1.80 -8.43 14.20
N LEU A 108 -3.07 -8.82 14.32
CA LEU A 108 -4.18 -8.14 13.64
C LEU A 108 -4.41 -6.73 14.20
N TRP A 109 -4.23 -6.50 15.49
CA TRP A 109 -4.25 -5.14 16.05
C TRP A 109 -3.09 -4.28 15.52
N LEU A 110 -1.88 -4.81 15.41
CA LEU A 110 -0.77 -4.13 14.74
C LEU A 110 -1.08 -3.85 13.27
N SER A 111 -1.84 -4.73 12.64
CA SER A 111 -2.25 -4.61 11.24
C SER A 111 -3.25 -3.49 10.98
N VAL A 112 -3.90 -2.94 11.99
CA VAL A 112 -4.70 -1.71 11.83
C VAL A 112 -3.82 -0.57 11.31
N MET A 113 -2.68 -0.33 11.97
CA MET A 113 -1.73 0.68 11.52
C MET A 113 -1.11 0.36 10.16
N LEU A 114 -0.81 -0.91 9.92
CA LEU A 114 -0.30 -1.39 8.64
C LEU A 114 -1.26 -1.06 7.50
N GLU A 115 -2.56 -1.34 7.68
CA GLU A 115 -3.57 -1.13 6.64
C GLU A 115 -3.82 0.35 6.38
N LEU A 116 -3.80 1.19 7.42
CA LEU A 116 -3.88 2.64 7.25
C LEU A 116 -2.70 3.16 6.38
N GLY A 117 -1.47 2.73 6.67
CA GLY A 117 -0.29 3.05 5.86
C GLY A 117 -0.43 2.54 4.43
N ARG A 118 -0.95 1.32 4.24
CA ARG A 118 -1.18 0.69 2.94
C ARG A 118 -2.16 1.46 2.07
N VAL A 119 -3.27 1.97 2.63
CA VAL A 119 -4.22 2.80 1.88
C VAL A 119 -3.53 4.02 1.29
N PHE A 120 -2.77 4.76 2.13
CA PHE A 120 -2.00 5.91 1.64
C PHE A 120 -1.03 5.49 0.54
N ASN A 121 -0.27 4.43 0.77
CA ASN A 121 0.73 3.95 -0.17
C ASN A 121 0.09 3.57 -1.52
N LEU A 122 -0.88 2.67 -1.55
CA LEU A 122 -1.43 2.13 -2.80
C LEU A 122 -2.22 3.18 -3.60
N VAL A 123 -3.07 3.97 -2.94
CA VAL A 123 -3.87 5.00 -3.60
C VAL A 123 -2.98 6.09 -4.20
N LEU A 124 -1.98 6.54 -3.45
CA LEU A 124 -1.10 7.63 -3.91
C LEU A 124 -0.06 7.16 -4.92
N VAL A 125 0.47 5.94 -4.81
CA VAL A 125 1.33 5.35 -5.85
C VAL A 125 0.57 5.26 -7.16
N GLY A 126 -0.68 4.81 -7.17
CA GLY A 126 -1.53 4.79 -8.36
C GLY A 126 -1.73 6.18 -8.94
N ALA A 127 -2.07 7.16 -8.08
CA ALA A 127 -2.24 8.55 -8.51
C ALA A 127 -0.96 9.16 -9.08
N LEU A 128 0.19 8.98 -8.43
CA LEU A 128 1.49 9.48 -8.90
C LEU A 128 1.88 8.86 -10.25
N ARG A 129 1.69 7.55 -10.42
CA ARG A 129 1.95 6.88 -11.71
C ARG A 129 1.06 7.43 -12.83
N ALA A 130 -0.22 7.64 -12.55
CA ALA A 130 -1.16 8.21 -13.51
C ALA A 130 -0.81 9.64 -13.94
N THR A 131 -0.12 10.41 -13.08
CA THR A 131 0.38 11.74 -13.42
C THR A 131 1.77 11.73 -14.11
N GLY A 132 2.39 10.55 -14.29
CA GLY A 132 3.71 10.38 -14.88
C GLY A 132 4.88 10.48 -13.90
N ASP A 133 4.63 10.69 -12.62
CA ASP A 133 5.66 10.68 -11.57
C ASP A 133 5.91 9.23 -11.11
N VAL A 134 6.64 8.47 -11.93
CA VAL A 134 6.89 7.04 -11.71
C VAL A 134 8.16 6.80 -10.90
N HIS A 135 9.19 7.63 -11.09
CA HIS A 135 10.51 7.40 -10.51
C HIS A 135 10.52 7.49 -8.99
N PHE A 136 9.83 8.48 -8.42
CA PHE A 136 9.81 8.70 -6.98
C PHE A 136 9.17 7.52 -6.23
N PRO A 137 7.96 7.02 -6.59
CA PRO A 137 7.37 5.85 -5.92
C PRO A 137 8.24 4.60 -6.02
N VAL A 138 8.91 4.38 -7.15
CA VAL A 138 9.77 3.21 -7.33
C VAL A 138 11.01 3.30 -6.44
N LEU A 139 11.72 4.42 -6.42
CA LEU A 139 12.93 4.59 -5.62
C LEU A 139 12.62 4.58 -4.12
N ALA A 140 11.66 5.39 -3.68
CA ALA A 140 11.25 5.45 -2.28
C ALA A 140 10.69 4.10 -1.79
N GLY A 141 9.88 3.44 -2.61
CA GLY A 141 9.33 2.12 -2.30
C GLY A 141 10.41 1.06 -2.20
N SER A 142 11.37 1.02 -3.14
CA SER A 142 12.46 0.05 -3.10
C SER A 142 13.38 0.26 -1.89
N ALA A 143 13.73 1.51 -1.57
CA ALA A 143 14.54 1.84 -0.40
C ALA A 143 13.85 1.44 0.91
N SER A 144 12.55 1.76 1.05
CA SER A 144 11.76 1.40 2.22
C SER A 144 11.67 -0.12 2.42
N ILE A 145 11.37 -0.87 1.36
CA ILE A 145 11.27 -2.33 1.39
C ILE A 145 12.59 -2.97 1.85
N VAL A 146 13.73 -2.52 1.33
CA VAL A 146 15.03 -3.07 1.74
C VAL A 146 15.33 -2.72 3.20
N LEU A 147 15.10 -1.47 3.60
CA LEU A 147 15.44 -0.98 4.93
C LEU A 147 14.51 -1.57 6.00
N PHE A 148 13.20 -1.41 5.84
CA PHE A 148 12.24 -1.79 6.87
C PHE A 148 11.81 -3.26 6.75
N LEU A 149 11.41 -3.71 5.57
CA LEU A 149 10.96 -5.09 5.42
C LEU A 149 12.14 -6.09 5.43
N GLY A 150 13.26 -5.76 4.80
CA GLY A 150 14.47 -6.60 4.80
C GLY A 150 15.20 -6.54 6.14
N VAL A 151 15.93 -5.43 6.37
CA VAL A 151 16.77 -5.27 7.56
C VAL A 151 15.94 -5.18 8.84
N GLY A 152 14.84 -4.42 8.82
CA GLY A 152 13.95 -4.23 9.97
C GLY A 152 13.34 -5.53 10.46
N SER A 153 12.85 -6.41 9.57
CA SER A 153 12.31 -7.73 9.97
C SER A 153 13.36 -8.59 10.68
N TYR A 154 14.60 -8.55 10.24
CA TYR A 154 15.68 -9.31 10.89
C TYR A 154 16.01 -8.75 12.27
N LEU A 155 16.21 -7.44 12.41
CA LEU A 155 16.59 -6.79 13.66
C LEU A 155 15.45 -6.85 14.69
N LEU A 156 14.25 -6.39 14.32
CA LEU A 156 13.11 -6.36 15.23
C LEU A 156 12.61 -7.77 15.55
N GLY A 157 12.69 -8.69 14.58
CA GLY A 157 12.35 -10.09 14.80
C GLY A 157 13.25 -10.78 15.82
N ARG A 158 14.54 -10.40 15.85
CA ARG A 158 15.48 -10.93 16.86
C ARG A 158 15.20 -10.38 18.27
N SER A 159 14.74 -9.15 18.39
CA SER A 159 14.50 -8.48 19.68
C SER A 159 13.12 -8.76 20.25
N PHE A 160 12.08 -8.81 19.39
CA PHE A 160 10.68 -8.87 19.79
C PHE A 160 9.93 -10.07 19.21
N GLY A 161 10.64 -11.03 18.58
CA GLY A 161 10.00 -12.19 17.97
C GLY A 161 9.05 -11.83 16.82
N LEU A 162 7.95 -12.56 16.71
CA LEU A 162 6.98 -12.40 15.63
C LEU A 162 6.30 -11.02 15.62
N PRO A 163 5.88 -10.40 16.74
CA PRO A 163 5.42 -9.01 16.77
C PRO A 163 6.44 -8.02 16.21
N GLY A 164 7.74 -8.23 16.46
CA GLY A 164 8.81 -7.38 15.91
C GLY A 164 8.88 -7.43 14.39
N ILE A 165 8.74 -8.62 13.79
CA ILE A 165 8.66 -8.77 12.34
C ILE A 165 7.44 -8.00 11.80
N TRP A 166 6.30 -8.07 12.49
CA TRP A 166 5.08 -7.36 12.11
C TRP A 166 5.24 -5.84 12.20
N MET A 167 5.93 -5.34 13.23
CA MET A 167 6.29 -3.92 13.34
C MET A 167 7.12 -3.44 12.14
N ALA A 168 8.02 -4.28 11.60
CA ALA A 168 8.75 -3.94 10.39
C ALA A 168 7.82 -3.76 9.17
N TYR A 169 6.79 -4.59 9.02
CA TYR A 169 5.76 -4.41 7.98
C TYR A 169 4.97 -3.11 8.19
N VAL A 170 4.58 -2.81 9.44
CA VAL A 170 3.88 -1.55 9.78
C VAL A 170 4.73 -0.34 9.41
N LEU A 171 6.00 -0.34 9.80
CA LEU A 171 6.92 0.76 9.51
C LEU A 171 7.11 0.94 8.00
N ASP A 172 7.29 -0.15 7.24
CA ASP A 172 7.43 -0.09 5.79
C ASP A 172 6.22 0.55 5.12
N GLU A 173 4.99 0.09 5.44
CA GLU A 173 3.78 0.65 4.83
C GLU A 173 3.51 2.09 5.27
N CYS A 174 3.72 2.41 6.55
CA CYS A 174 3.51 3.77 7.07
C CYS A 174 4.51 4.77 6.47
N VAL A 175 5.79 4.42 6.40
CA VAL A 175 6.81 5.30 5.83
C VAL A 175 6.55 5.52 4.34
N ARG A 176 6.27 4.46 3.57
CA ARG A 176 5.91 4.60 2.15
C ARG A 176 4.67 5.46 1.98
N GLY A 177 3.62 5.19 2.74
CA GLY A 177 2.39 5.98 2.72
C GLY A 177 2.65 7.46 3.02
N ALA A 178 3.44 7.75 4.06
CA ALA A 178 3.80 9.13 4.43
C ALA A 178 4.62 9.84 3.35
N LEU A 179 5.60 9.15 2.74
CA LEU A 179 6.41 9.69 1.65
C LEU A 179 5.55 10.00 0.42
N MET A 180 4.63 9.11 0.03
CA MET A 180 3.72 9.34 -1.10
C MET A 180 2.76 10.50 -0.80
N TRP A 181 2.22 10.57 0.42
CA TRP A 181 1.37 11.68 0.84
C TRP A 181 2.09 13.02 0.84
N TRP A 182 3.31 13.07 1.37
CA TRP A 182 4.17 14.26 1.34
C TRP A 182 4.45 14.73 -0.09
N ARG A 183 4.80 13.79 -0.99
CA ARG A 183 5.03 14.06 -2.41
C ARG A 183 3.80 14.65 -3.08
N TRP A 184 2.64 14.04 -2.84
CA TRP A 184 1.36 14.49 -3.37
C TRP A 184 0.98 15.88 -2.85
N ARG A 185 1.05 16.11 -1.54
CA ARG A 185 0.72 17.41 -0.93
C ARG A 185 1.60 18.56 -1.41
N ARG A 186 2.87 18.32 -1.66
CA ARG A 186 3.79 19.31 -2.24
C ARG A 186 3.53 19.58 -3.72
N GLN A 187 2.53 18.92 -4.32
CA GLN A 187 2.16 19.08 -5.73
C GLN A 187 3.33 18.81 -6.69
N ALA A 188 4.31 18.01 -6.27
CA ALA A 188 5.47 17.66 -7.09
C ALA A 188 5.11 16.86 -8.35
N TRP A 189 3.90 16.32 -8.43
CA TRP A 189 3.33 15.64 -9.57
C TRP A 189 2.83 16.60 -10.68
N LEU A 190 2.54 17.88 -10.34
CA LEU A 190 1.98 18.84 -11.32
C LEU A 190 2.84 19.09 -12.56
N PRO A 191 4.18 19.24 -12.48
CA PRO A 191 5.01 19.39 -13.66
C PRO A 191 4.89 18.21 -14.63
N TYR A 192 4.84 16.99 -14.10
CA TYR A 192 4.70 15.77 -14.90
C TYR A 192 3.34 15.70 -15.61
N ALA A 193 2.26 15.98 -14.88
CA ALA A 193 0.91 16.04 -15.45
C ALA A 193 0.80 17.09 -16.56
N LYS A 194 1.38 18.29 -16.36
CA LYS A 194 1.41 19.33 -17.38
C LYS A 194 2.22 18.92 -18.61
N LEU A 195 3.31 18.16 -18.42
CA LEU A 195 4.11 17.66 -19.54
C LEU A 195 3.31 16.66 -20.39
N ILE A 196 2.58 15.74 -19.75
CA ILE A 196 1.67 14.79 -20.44
C ILE A 196 0.65 15.57 -21.28
N LEU A 197 -0.03 16.56 -20.68
CA LEU A 197 -1.02 17.39 -21.39
C LEU A 197 -0.44 18.10 -22.61
N ARG A 198 0.76 18.66 -22.49
CA ARG A 198 1.44 19.32 -23.62
C ARG A 198 1.74 18.33 -24.75
N ARG A 199 2.20 17.12 -24.43
CA ARG A 199 2.48 16.07 -25.42
C ARG A 199 1.19 15.62 -26.14
N MET A 200 0.10 15.40 -25.40
CA MET A 200 -1.20 15.02 -25.99
C MET A 200 -1.72 16.09 -26.95
N ARG A 201 -1.70 17.37 -26.57
CA ARG A 201 -2.12 18.48 -27.42
C ARG A 201 -1.29 18.56 -28.71
N LYS A 202 0.04 18.39 -28.61
CA LYS A 202 0.93 18.41 -29.78
C LYS A 202 0.63 17.25 -30.72
N SER A 203 0.34 16.07 -30.21
CA SER A 203 -0.05 14.91 -31.03
C SER A 203 -1.38 15.12 -31.74
N GLN A 204 -2.36 15.75 -31.09
CA GLN A 204 -3.65 16.07 -31.73
C GLN A 204 -3.52 17.10 -32.84
N SER A 205 -2.70 18.14 -32.67
CA SER A 205 -2.47 19.16 -33.69
C SER A 205 -1.74 18.63 -34.93
N SER A 206 -0.93 17.58 -34.78
CA SER A 206 -0.22 16.94 -35.93
C SER A 206 -1.11 15.96 -36.72
N HIS A 207 -2.28 15.57 -36.19
CA HIS A 207 -3.20 14.63 -36.84
C HIS A 207 -4.45 15.31 -37.42
N THR A 208 -4.59 16.65 -37.34
CA THR A 208 -5.66 17.37 -38.04
C THR A 208 -5.18 17.58 -39.48
N PRO A 209 -5.71 16.83 -40.48
CA PRO A 209 -5.40 17.09 -41.87
C PRO A 209 -5.87 18.47 -42.21
N ALA A 210 -5.01 19.26 -42.88
CA ALA A 210 -5.43 20.51 -43.49
C ALA A 210 -6.64 20.20 -44.40
N THR A 211 -7.81 20.65 -43.99
CA THR A 211 -9.00 20.58 -44.82
C THR A 211 -8.69 21.40 -46.06
N GLN A 212 -8.47 20.71 -47.17
CA GLN A 212 -8.26 21.32 -48.48
C GLN A 212 -9.58 22.03 -48.77
N THR A 213 -9.50 23.36 -48.85
CA THR A 213 -10.46 24.24 -49.52
C THR A 213 -10.41 24.05 -51.01
#